data_173a15ece7e399da5675050d8b9df225
#
_entry.id   173a15ece7e399da5675050d8b9df225
#
_cell.length_a   1.000
_cell.length_b   1.000
_cell.length_c   1.000
_cell.angle_alpha   90.00
_cell.angle_beta   90.00
_cell.angle_gamma   90.00
#
_symmetry.space_group_name_H-M   'P 1'
#
loop_
_entity.id
_entity.type
_entity.pdbx_description
1 polymer ?
#
loop_
_entity_poly.entity_id
_entity_poly.type
_entity_poly.pdbx_seq_one_letter_code
_entity_poly.pdbx_strand_id
1 'polypeptide(L)'
;MRIVKVIALAFVAFFSSGVNAASSKIGILVFEGFLTSDVAAPVEVFGAATKKSWFSSYEVVLISATTEKTVESEEGLRVVADATIYDDLTLDVLLVPSAYDMDDVLDNKDLIKFIERQSEDASWMGSNCSGAYLLGEAGVLDGKKATTWAGGEKSLSRAYPEIKVQYDQNVVIDEKVITSNGGPVSYQSAFELLARLSSKEFADEISEAIQFDRLERSFRP
;
A
#
# COMPACT_ATOMS: atom_id res chain seq x y z
N MET A 1 24.16 -7.88 75.00
CA MET A 1 23.46 -8.72 74.00
C MET A 1 22.95 -7.86 72.88
N ARG A 2 23.71 -7.76 71.76
CA ARG A 2 23.38 -6.87 70.64
C ARG A 2 22.64 -7.70 69.58
N ILE A 3 21.39 -7.32 69.30
CA ILE A 3 20.56 -7.93 68.26
C ILE A 3 20.92 -7.29 66.93
N VAL A 4 21.50 -8.03 66.02
CA VAL A 4 21.77 -7.61 64.64
C VAL A 4 20.50 -7.90 63.84
N LYS A 5 19.83 -6.85 63.35
CA LYS A 5 18.72 -6.96 62.38
C LYS A 5 19.33 -7.12 60.99
N VAL A 6 19.14 -8.30 60.41
CA VAL A 6 19.43 -8.53 58.98
C VAL A 6 18.24 -8.03 58.15
N ILE A 7 18.48 -7.00 57.36
CA ILE A 7 17.50 -6.52 56.35
C ILE A 7 17.75 -7.29 55.06
N ALA A 8 16.82 -8.18 54.70
CA ALA A 8 16.84 -8.87 53.43
C ALA A 8 16.28 -7.89 52.33
N LEU A 9 17.16 -7.44 51.44
CA LEU A 9 16.78 -6.71 50.26
C LEU A 9 16.26 -7.69 49.19
N ALA A 10 14.96 -7.69 48.94
CA ALA A 10 14.37 -8.45 47.85
C ALA A 10 14.61 -7.68 46.54
N PHE A 11 15.45 -8.20 45.67
CA PHE A 11 15.64 -7.74 44.30
C PHE A 11 14.46 -8.24 43.48
N VAL A 12 13.50 -7.36 43.16
CA VAL A 12 12.46 -7.62 42.18
C VAL A 12 13.06 -7.37 40.78
N ALA A 13 13.44 -8.44 40.11
CA ALA A 13 13.84 -8.38 38.71
C ALA A 13 12.57 -8.13 37.85
N PHE A 14 12.41 -6.93 37.37
CA PHE A 14 11.47 -6.63 36.30
C PHE A 14 11.98 -7.26 35.00
N PHE A 15 11.46 -8.44 34.67
CA PHE A 15 11.53 -8.93 33.30
C PHE A 15 10.59 -8.05 32.44
N SER A 16 11.16 -7.05 31.79
CA SER A 16 10.51 -6.43 30.66
C SER A 16 10.49 -7.44 29.52
N SER A 17 9.41 -8.22 29.42
CA SER A 17 9.07 -8.90 28.18
C SER A 17 8.90 -7.80 27.12
N GLY A 18 9.93 -7.62 26.29
CA GLY A 18 9.83 -6.83 25.08
C GLY A 18 8.73 -7.47 24.23
N VAL A 19 7.54 -6.89 24.25
CA VAL A 19 6.54 -7.13 23.22
C VAL A 19 7.19 -6.61 21.94
N ASN A 20 7.68 -7.54 21.12
CA ASN A 20 8.04 -7.23 19.75
C ASN A 20 6.71 -6.79 19.11
N ALA A 21 6.48 -5.49 19.01
CA ALA A 21 5.34 -4.99 18.25
C ALA A 21 5.50 -5.57 16.84
N ALA A 22 4.50 -6.32 16.37
CA ALA A 22 4.49 -6.82 15.02
C ALA A 22 4.69 -5.61 14.08
N SER A 23 5.60 -5.74 13.11
CA SER A 23 5.81 -4.68 12.13
C SER A 23 4.54 -4.52 11.30
N SER A 24 4.09 -3.28 11.15
CA SER A 24 2.99 -2.95 10.23
C SER A 24 3.44 -3.22 8.79
N LYS A 25 2.57 -3.84 7.97
CA LYS A 25 2.93 -4.25 6.61
C LYS A 25 2.20 -3.45 5.56
N ILE A 26 2.98 -2.92 4.63
CA ILE A 26 2.49 -2.28 3.40
C ILE A 26 2.66 -3.30 2.27
N GLY A 27 1.58 -4.02 1.95
CA GLY A 27 1.54 -4.97 0.86
C GLY A 27 1.34 -4.26 -0.48
N ILE A 28 2.12 -4.63 -1.47
CA ILE A 28 1.99 -4.17 -2.85
C ILE A 28 1.82 -5.41 -3.71
N LEU A 29 0.66 -5.54 -4.36
CA LEU A 29 0.40 -6.65 -5.27
C LEU A 29 1.28 -6.55 -6.52
N VAL A 30 1.68 -7.71 -7.03
CA VAL A 30 2.31 -7.87 -8.34
C VAL A 30 1.71 -9.07 -9.04
N PHE A 31 1.50 -8.95 -10.34
CA PHE A 31 1.00 -10.00 -11.23
C PHE A 31 1.61 -9.80 -12.61
N GLU A 32 1.57 -10.82 -13.44
CA GLU A 32 2.14 -10.75 -14.78
C GLU A 32 1.53 -9.59 -15.58
N GLY A 33 2.37 -8.76 -16.21
CA GLY A 33 1.95 -7.57 -16.95
C GLY A 33 1.60 -6.34 -16.10
N PHE A 34 1.94 -6.31 -14.80
CA PHE A 34 1.71 -5.11 -14.00
C PHE A 34 2.45 -3.90 -14.57
N LEU A 35 1.89 -2.68 -14.45
CA LEU A 35 2.59 -1.47 -14.89
C LEU A 35 3.68 -1.08 -13.87
N THR A 36 4.91 -0.94 -14.38
CA THR A 36 6.11 -0.73 -13.55
C THR A 36 5.97 0.44 -12.57
N SER A 37 5.48 1.59 -13.03
CA SER A 37 5.38 2.78 -12.17
C SER A 37 4.37 2.64 -11.04
N ASP A 38 3.33 1.82 -11.21
CA ASP A 38 2.31 1.60 -10.19
C ASP A 38 2.83 0.81 -8.98
N VAL A 39 3.90 0.04 -9.20
CA VAL A 39 4.61 -0.73 -8.17
C VAL A 39 5.86 0.01 -7.70
N ALA A 40 6.66 0.52 -8.64
CA ALA A 40 7.93 1.17 -8.30
C ALA A 40 7.74 2.42 -7.44
N ALA A 41 6.73 3.24 -7.71
CA ALA A 41 6.47 4.45 -6.95
C ALA A 41 6.21 4.18 -5.46
N PRO A 42 5.25 3.32 -5.06
CA PRO A 42 5.06 3.03 -3.65
C PRO A 42 6.25 2.28 -3.02
N VAL A 43 6.93 1.39 -3.75
CA VAL A 43 8.15 0.74 -3.26
C VAL A 43 9.22 1.76 -2.92
N GLU A 44 9.46 2.75 -3.78
CA GLU A 44 10.47 3.78 -3.56
C GLU A 44 10.08 4.71 -2.41
N VAL A 45 8.85 5.22 -2.40
CA VAL A 45 8.37 6.16 -1.37
C VAL A 45 8.37 5.51 0.02
N PHE A 46 7.72 4.35 0.16
CA PHE A 46 7.65 3.67 1.45
C PHE A 46 8.98 3.03 1.83
N GLY A 47 9.75 2.50 0.87
CA GLY A 47 11.10 2.00 1.09
C GLY A 47 12.05 3.06 1.61
N ALA A 48 11.97 4.30 1.11
CA ALA A 48 12.71 5.44 1.65
C ALA A 48 12.23 5.82 3.07
N ALA A 49 10.91 5.83 3.29
CA ALA A 49 10.32 6.14 4.59
C ALA A 49 10.77 5.14 5.68
N THR A 50 10.81 3.83 5.39
CA THR A 50 11.22 2.80 6.36
C THR A 50 12.69 2.91 6.79
N LYS A 51 13.52 3.70 6.09
CA LYS A 51 14.90 3.99 6.52
C LYS A 51 14.98 5.03 7.64
N LYS A 52 13.88 5.71 7.93
CA LYS A 52 13.80 6.68 9.03
C LYS A 52 13.38 5.99 10.32
N SER A 53 14.07 6.27 11.42
CA SER A 53 13.97 5.51 12.68
C SER A 53 12.55 5.39 13.24
N TRP A 54 11.73 6.42 13.09
CA TRP A 54 10.38 6.42 13.64
C TRP A 54 9.31 5.78 12.71
N PHE A 55 9.66 5.54 11.43
CA PHE A 55 8.82 4.78 10.48
C PHE A 55 9.37 3.37 10.22
N SER A 56 10.43 2.97 10.92
CA SER A 56 11.10 1.67 10.75
C SER A 56 10.28 0.47 11.23
N SER A 57 9.13 0.71 11.88
CA SER A 57 8.17 -0.34 12.24
C SER A 57 7.33 -0.83 11.06
N TYR A 58 7.37 -0.14 9.93
CA TYR A 58 6.71 -0.59 8.70
C TYR A 58 7.66 -1.43 7.84
N GLU A 59 7.08 -2.42 7.17
CA GLU A 59 7.74 -3.28 6.19
C GLU A 59 6.99 -3.20 4.87
N VAL A 60 7.72 -3.02 3.77
CA VAL A 60 7.15 -3.09 2.41
C VAL A 60 7.28 -4.52 1.92
N VAL A 61 6.17 -5.13 1.49
CA VAL A 61 6.08 -6.53 1.08
C VAL A 61 5.49 -6.61 -0.33
N LEU A 62 6.24 -7.15 -1.28
CA LEU A 62 5.72 -7.48 -2.60
C LEU A 62 4.97 -8.81 -2.54
N ILE A 63 3.74 -8.85 -3.05
CA ILE A 63 2.85 -10.00 -2.94
C ILE A 63 2.44 -10.44 -4.34
N SER A 64 2.84 -11.65 -4.74
CA SER A 64 2.41 -12.22 -6.02
C SER A 64 0.96 -12.68 -5.99
N ALA A 65 0.22 -12.37 -7.04
CA ALA A 65 -1.16 -12.83 -7.25
C ALA A 65 -1.27 -14.33 -7.63
N THR A 66 -0.14 -15.04 -7.72
CA THR A 66 -0.07 -16.46 -8.05
C THR A 66 0.88 -17.19 -7.09
N THR A 67 1.07 -18.49 -7.30
CA THR A 67 2.08 -19.28 -6.56
C THR A 67 3.51 -18.97 -7.00
N GLU A 68 3.69 -18.39 -8.19
CA GLU A 68 4.99 -18.02 -8.71
C GLU A 68 5.41 -16.66 -8.16
N LYS A 69 6.61 -16.61 -7.57
CA LYS A 69 7.14 -15.36 -6.97
C LYS A 69 7.86 -14.47 -7.97
N THR A 70 8.36 -15.00 -9.07
CA THR A 70 8.98 -14.19 -10.13
C THR A 70 7.90 -13.71 -11.08
N VAL A 71 7.80 -12.41 -11.23
CA VAL A 71 6.75 -11.74 -12.01
C VAL A 71 7.40 -10.69 -12.90
N GLU A 72 6.93 -10.55 -14.14
CA GLU A 72 7.41 -9.57 -15.10
C GLU A 72 6.37 -8.48 -15.35
N SER A 73 6.81 -7.21 -15.33
CA SER A 73 5.95 -6.07 -15.68
C SER A 73 5.73 -5.99 -17.19
N GLU A 74 4.74 -5.20 -17.60
CA GLU A 74 4.49 -4.92 -19.02
C GLU A 74 5.71 -4.35 -19.76
N GLU A 75 6.54 -3.58 -19.06
CA GLU A 75 7.75 -2.98 -19.62
C GLU A 75 9.01 -3.87 -19.49
N GLY A 76 8.84 -5.12 -19.01
CA GLY A 76 9.92 -6.11 -18.93
C GLY A 76 10.77 -6.06 -17.65
N LEU A 77 10.33 -5.33 -16.62
CA LEU A 77 10.98 -5.37 -15.31
C LEU A 77 10.58 -6.66 -14.57
N ARG A 78 11.58 -7.48 -14.22
CA ARG A 78 11.35 -8.67 -13.38
C ARG A 78 11.56 -8.36 -11.92
N VAL A 79 10.58 -8.75 -11.12
CA VAL A 79 10.63 -8.65 -9.66
C VAL A 79 10.46 -10.03 -9.03
N VAL A 80 10.97 -10.19 -7.82
CA VAL A 80 10.73 -11.37 -7.00
C VAL A 80 9.89 -10.94 -5.81
N ALA A 81 8.68 -11.47 -5.73
CA ALA A 81 7.77 -11.19 -4.61
C ALA A 81 8.27 -11.84 -3.30
N ASP A 82 8.06 -11.16 -2.20
CA ASP A 82 8.39 -11.66 -0.86
C ASP A 82 7.42 -12.78 -0.44
N ALA A 83 6.15 -12.59 -0.79
CA ALA A 83 5.04 -13.49 -0.44
C ALA A 83 4.11 -13.69 -1.65
N THR A 84 3.10 -14.52 -1.45
CA THR A 84 2.01 -14.79 -2.39
C THR A 84 0.65 -14.54 -1.73
N ILE A 85 -0.42 -14.42 -2.50
CA ILE A 85 -1.79 -14.32 -1.97
C ILE A 85 -2.24 -15.55 -1.17
N TYR A 86 -1.49 -16.66 -1.23
CA TYR A 86 -1.75 -17.90 -0.52
C TYR A 86 -1.07 -17.99 0.84
N ASP A 87 -0.15 -17.06 1.14
CA ASP A 87 0.49 -16.97 2.44
C ASP A 87 -0.45 -16.33 3.47
N ASP A 88 -0.27 -16.68 4.74
CA ASP A 88 -1.02 -16.07 5.86
C ASP A 88 -0.45 -14.68 6.16
N LEU A 89 -1.09 -13.66 5.60
CA LEU A 89 -0.66 -12.27 5.67
C LEU A 89 -1.72 -11.41 6.37
N THR A 90 -1.26 -10.61 7.33
CA THR A 90 -2.02 -9.50 7.90
C THR A 90 -1.36 -8.20 7.43
N LEU A 91 -2.12 -7.38 6.71
CA LEU A 91 -1.62 -6.14 6.11
C LEU A 91 -2.31 -4.92 6.73
N ASP A 92 -1.53 -3.89 7.03
CA ASP A 92 -2.08 -2.59 7.41
C ASP A 92 -2.49 -1.77 6.18
N VAL A 93 -1.82 -2.01 5.07
CA VAL A 93 -2.07 -1.36 3.78
C VAL A 93 -1.99 -2.40 2.68
N LEU A 94 -2.92 -2.38 1.74
CA LEU A 94 -2.82 -3.12 0.48
C LEU A 94 -2.93 -2.16 -0.71
N LEU A 95 -1.90 -2.17 -1.58
CA LEU A 95 -1.84 -1.39 -2.81
C LEU A 95 -1.93 -2.31 -4.02
N VAL A 96 -2.84 -1.97 -4.93
CA VAL A 96 -3.19 -2.76 -6.11
C VAL A 96 -2.76 -2.00 -7.36
N PRO A 97 -1.78 -2.51 -8.14
CA PRO A 97 -1.36 -1.91 -9.40
C PRO A 97 -2.35 -2.22 -10.53
N SER A 98 -2.04 -1.72 -11.69
CA SER A 98 -2.77 -1.97 -12.93
C SER A 98 -1.99 -2.83 -13.91
N ALA A 99 -2.68 -3.26 -14.97
CA ALA A 99 -2.11 -3.76 -16.23
C ALA A 99 -2.85 -3.12 -17.40
N TYR A 100 -2.30 -3.24 -18.62
CA TYR A 100 -3.05 -2.84 -19.82
C TYR A 100 -4.17 -3.81 -20.12
N ASP A 101 -3.95 -5.11 -19.91
CA ASP A 101 -4.98 -6.13 -19.97
C ASP A 101 -5.29 -6.61 -18.55
N MET A 102 -6.53 -6.43 -18.14
CA MET A 102 -6.99 -6.82 -16.80
C MET A 102 -7.84 -8.09 -16.79
N ASP A 103 -8.11 -8.68 -17.94
CA ASP A 103 -9.08 -9.77 -18.05
C ASP A 103 -8.65 -10.99 -17.20
N ASP A 104 -7.43 -11.49 -17.41
CA ASP A 104 -6.91 -12.65 -16.65
C ASP A 104 -6.80 -12.34 -15.14
N VAL A 105 -6.51 -11.10 -14.79
CA VAL A 105 -6.34 -10.67 -13.39
C VAL A 105 -7.69 -10.57 -12.69
N LEU A 106 -8.72 -10.06 -13.36
CA LEU A 106 -10.09 -9.97 -12.87
C LEU A 106 -10.75 -11.36 -12.78
N ASP A 107 -10.37 -12.29 -13.66
CA ASP A 107 -10.84 -13.68 -13.62
C ASP A 107 -10.19 -14.50 -12.49
N ASN A 108 -9.11 -14.01 -11.88
CA ASN A 108 -8.46 -14.68 -10.75
C ASN A 108 -9.29 -14.54 -9.46
N LYS A 109 -10.18 -15.50 -9.22
CA LYS A 109 -11.08 -15.49 -8.06
C LYS A 109 -10.36 -15.60 -6.72
N ASP A 110 -9.17 -16.21 -6.67
CA ASP A 110 -8.39 -16.27 -5.44
C ASP A 110 -7.78 -14.89 -5.09
N LEU A 111 -7.37 -14.13 -6.10
CA LEU A 111 -6.91 -12.75 -5.92
C LEU A 111 -8.05 -11.84 -5.41
N ILE A 112 -9.25 -11.94 -6.03
CA ILE A 112 -10.40 -11.15 -5.58
C ILE A 112 -10.75 -11.46 -4.12
N LYS A 113 -10.81 -12.74 -3.74
CA LYS A 113 -11.04 -13.15 -2.34
C LYS A 113 -9.93 -12.69 -1.40
N PHE A 114 -8.68 -12.67 -1.86
CA PHE A 114 -7.57 -12.14 -1.06
C PHE A 114 -7.76 -10.64 -0.80
N ILE A 115 -8.10 -9.85 -1.81
CA ILE A 115 -8.36 -8.41 -1.68
C ILE A 115 -9.55 -8.17 -0.73
N GLU A 116 -10.66 -8.89 -0.91
CA GLU A 116 -11.84 -8.82 -0.06
C GLU A 116 -11.46 -9.08 1.41
N ARG A 117 -10.79 -10.20 1.69
CA ARG A 117 -10.35 -10.55 3.05
C ARG A 117 -9.42 -9.51 3.66
N GLN A 118 -8.43 -9.00 2.91
CA GLN A 118 -7.54 -7.97 3.42
C GLN A 118 -8.27 -6.66 3.72
N SER A 119 -9.32 -6.32 2.97
CA SER A 119 -10.09 -5.10 3.17
C SER A 119 -10.85 -5.04 4.51
N GLU A 120 -11.12 -6.19 5.13
CA GLU A 120 -11.80 -6.27 6.43
C GLU A 120 -10.93 -5.69 7.56
N ASP A 121 -9.63 -5.99 7.54
CA ASP A 121 -8.70 -5.66 8.62
C ASP A 121 -7.72 -4.51 8.28
N ALA A 122 -7.43 -4.29 7.00
CA ALA A 122 -6.49 -3.25 6.58
C ALA A 122 -6.95 -1.84 6.98
N SER A 123 -6.01 -1.05 7.42
CA SER A 123 -6.24 0.38 7.70
C SER A 123 -6.41 1.19 6.41
N TRP A 124 -5.79 0.76 5.31
CA TRP A 124 -5.89 1.40 4.01
C TRP A 124 -5.88 0.41 2.86
N MET A 125 -6.77 0.66 1.90
CA MET A 125 -6.78 0.00 0.60
C MET A 125 -6.47 1.03 -0.49
N GLY A 126 -5.58 0.72 -1.42
CA GLY A 126 -5.25 1.66 -2.48
C GLY A 126 -5.17 0.99 -3.85
N SER A 127 -5.42 1.77 -4.90
CA SER A 127 -5.20 1.33 -6.28
C SER A 127 -4.64 2.41 -7.17
N ASN A 128 -3.88 1.99 -8.16
CA ASN A 128 -3.40 2.83 -9.24
C ASN A 128 -4.06 2.40 -10.56
N CYS A 129 -4.46 3.35 -11.39
CA CYS A 129 -4.97 3.15 -12.74
C CYS A 129 -6.13 2.12 -12.78
N SER A 130 -6.04 1.09 -13.64
CA SER A 130 -7.04 0.02 -13.75
C SER A 130 -7.10 -0.92 -12.54
N GLY A 131 -6.18 -0.82 -11.58
CA GLY A 131 -6.28 -1.52 -10.30
C GLY A 131 -7.56 -1.22 -9.52
N ALA A 132 -8.21 -0.09 -9.81
CA ALA A 132 -9.54 0.24 -9.28
C ALA A 132 -10.62 -0.79 -9.64
N TYR A 133 -10.47 -1.51 -10.74
CA TYR A 133 -11.40 -2.58 -11.13
C TYR A 133 -11.29 -3.78 -10.18
N LEU A 134 -10.07 -4.13 -9.74
CA LEU A 134 -9.88 -5.21 -8.75
C LEU A 134 -10.50 -4.86 -7.41
N LEU A 135 -10.35 -3.60 -6.97
CA LEU A 135 -11.02 -3.13 -5.75
C LEU A 135 -12.55 -3.07 -5.93
N GLY A 136 -13.03 -2.74 -7.13
CA GLY A 136 -14.45 -2.74 -7.47
C GLY A 136 -15.02 -4.17 -7.46
N GLU A 137 -14.34 -5.13 -8.10
CA GLU A 137 -14.75 -6.54 -8.13
C GLU A 137 -14.78 -7.17 -6.74
N ALA A 138 -13.88 -6.74 -5.85
CA ALA A 138 -13.84 -7.16 -4.45
C ALA A 138 -14.85 -6.40 -3.54
N GLY A 139 -15.69 -5.49 -4.09
CA GLY A 139 -16.67 -4.71 -3.33
C GLY A 139 -16.08 -3.62 -2.42
N VAL A 140 -14.76 -3.42 -2.44
CA VAL A 140 -14.06 -2.47 -1.57
C VAL A 140 -14.47 -1.02 -1.85
N LEU A 141 -14.85 -0.71 -3.08
CA LEU A 141 -15.22 0.64 -3.54
C LEU A 141 -16.72 0.93 -3.47
N ASP A 142 -17.55 -0.02 -3.06
CA ASP A 142 -19.01 0.15 -3.02
C ASP A 142 -19.41 1.33 -2.13
N GLY A 143 -20.18 2.26 -2.70
CA GLY A 143 -20.63 3.49 -2.06
C GLY A 143 -19.53 4.54 -1.84
N LYS A 144 -18.27 4.29 -2.23
CA LYS A 144 -17.15 5.19 -2.03
C LYS A 144 -16.85 6.04 -3.27
N LYS A 145 -16.22 7.19 -3.04
CA LYS A 145 -15.61 7.99 -4.10
C LYS A 145 -14.30 7.33 -4.55
N ALA A 146 -14.13 7.19 -5.86
CA ALA A 146 -12.91 6.62 -6.44
C ALA A 146 -12.63 7.20 -7.82
N THR A 147 -11.39 7.04 -8.28
CA THR A 147 -10.99 7.31 -9.66
C THR A 147 -10.23 6.11 -10.23
N THR A 148 -9.88 6.20 -11.49
CA THR A 148 -9.08 5.23 -12.25
C THR A 148 -8.19 6.00 -13.24
N TRP A 149 -7.61 5.37 -14.27
CA TRP A 149 -6.80 6.10 -15.26
C TRP A 149 -7.61 7.21 -15.92
N ALA A 150 -6.91 8.29 -16.30
CA ALA A 150 -7.52 9.45 -16.96
C ALA A 150 -8.20 9.02 -18.28
N GLY A 151 -9.51 9.26 -18.37
CA GLY A 151 -10.36 8.82 -19.48
C GLY A 151 -11.02 7.44 -19.30
N GLY A 152 -10.68 6.69 -18.25
CA GLY A 152 -11.30 5.42 -17.91
C GLY A 152 -12.49 5.51 -16.95
N GLU A 153 -12.73 6.68 -16.36
CA GLU A 153 -13.72 6.90 -15.30
C GLU A 153 -15.12 6.46 -15.72
N LYS A 154 -15.51 6.76 -16.96
CA LYS A 154 -16.81 6.35 -17.51
C LYS A 154 -16.94 4.83 -17.61
N SER A 155 -15.85 4.13 -17.91
CA SER A 155 -15.84 2.68 -18.00
C SER A 155 -15.95 2.06 -16.63
N LEU A 156 -15.20 2.56 -15.64
CA LEU A 156 -15.29 2.15 -14.24
C LEU A 156 -16.73 2.33 -13.71
N SER A 157 -17.33 3.50 -13.92
CA SER A 157 -18.71 3.79 -13.50
C SER A 157 -19.76 2.89 -14.14
N ARG A 158 -19.52 2.37 -15.34
CA ARG A 158 -20.42 1.43 -16.01
C ARG A 158 -20.24 0.01 -15.48
N ALA A 159 -18.99 -0.41 -15.24
CA ALA A 159 -18.68 -1.74 -14.74
C ALA A 159 -19.16 -1.92 -13.29
N TYR A 160 -19.00 -0.86 -12.46
CA TYR A 160 -19.33 -0.89 -11.03
C TYR A 160 -20.20 0.32 -10.67
N PRO A 161 -21.53 0.25 -10.87
CA PRO A 161 -22.45 1.40 -10.66
C PRO A 161 -22.52 1.90 -9.21
N GLU A 162 -22.15 1.08 -8.25
CA GLU A 162 -22.14 1.44 -6.81
C GLU A 162 -20.98 2.39 -6.46
N ILE A 163 -19.95 2.48 -7.33
CA ILE A 163 -18.81 3.38 -7.12
C ILE A 163 -19.21 4.82 -7.48
N LYS A 164 -18.95 5.78 -6.59
CA LYS A 164 -19.11 7.22 -6.85
C LYS A 164 -17.89 7.76 -7.60
N VAL A 165 -17.76 7.40 -8.87
CA VAL A 165 -16.57 7.73 -9.67
C VAL A 165 -16.39 9.25 -9.78
N GLN A 166 -15.18 9.71 -9.49
CA GLN A 166 -14.76 11.10 -9.62
C GLN A 166 -13.97 11.27 -10.92
N TYR A 167 -14.34 12.29 -11.68
CA TYR A 167 -13.75 12.61 -12.98
C TYR A 167 -12.69 13.70 -12.85
N ASP A 168 -11.70 13.67 -13.72
CA ASP A 168 -10.61 14.66 -13.78
C ASP A 168 -9.87 14.85 -12.43
N GLN A 169 -9.75 13.78 -11.66
CA GLN A 169 -9.02 13.76 -10.40
C GLN A 169 -7.81 12.83 -10.49
N ASN A 170 -6.63 13.35 -10.20
CA ASN A 170 -5.41 12.55 -10.16
C ASN A 170 -5.45 11.50 -9.04
N VAL A 171 -5.87 11.92 -7.85
CA VAL A 171 -5.97 11.09 -6.64
C VAL A 171 -7.29 11.38 -5.97
N VAL A 172 -7.98 10.33 -5.55
CA VAL A 172 -9.21 10.41 -4.76
C VAL A 172 -9.02 9.63 -3.48
N ILE A 173 -9.34 10.27 -2.35
CA ILE A 173 -9.32 9.65 -1.02
C ILE A 173 -10.75 9.71 -0.46
N ASP A 174 -11.25 8.55 -0.02
CA ASP A 174 -12.53 8.46 0.67
C ASP A 174 -12.42 7.42 1.79
N GLU A 175 -12.62 7.86 3.04
CA GLU A 175 -12.43 7.04 4.25
C GLU A 175 -11.03 6.39 4.29
N LYS A 176 -10.96 5.07 4.15
CA LYS A 176 -9.75 4.23 4.16
C LYS A 176 -9.30 3.79 2.76
N VAL A 177 -9.81 4.44 1.74
CA VAL A 177 -9.50 4.09 0.35
C VAL A 177 -8.78 5.25 -0.34
N ILE A 178 -7.74 4.94 -1.10
CA ILE A 178 -7.04 5.86 -1.98
C ILE A 178 -6.95 5.27 -3.39
N THR A 179 -7.39 6.02 -4.38
CA THR A 179 -7.30 5.60 -5.78
C THR A 179 -6.64 6.70 -6.62
N SER A 180 -5.89 6.32 -7.64
CA SER A 180 -5.18 7.28 -8.48
C SER A 180 -5.24 6.92 -9.97
N ASN A 181 -4.83 7.89 -10.82
CA ASN A 181 -4.74 7.65 -12.26
C ASN A 181 -3.60 6.67 -12.64
N GLY A 182 -2.68 6.35 -11.72
CA GLY A 182 -1.54 5.50 -12.03
C GLY A 182 -0.41 6.20 -12.80
N GLY A 183 0.53 5.43 -13.32
CA GLY A 183 1.71 5.98 -13.98
C GLY A 183 2.51 6.90 -13.05
N PRO A 184 3.00 8.07 -13.50
CA PRO A 184 3.70 9.01 -12.63
C PRO A 184 2.86 9.55 -11.46
N VAL A 185 1.52 9.51 -11.55
CA VAL A 185 0.62 9.92 -10.46
C VAL A 185 0.66 8.94 -9.29
N SER A 186 1.15 7.72 -9.48
CA SER A 186 1.35 6.74 -8.41
C SER A 186 2.29 7.26 -7.31
N TYR A 187 3.25 8.14 -7.65
CA TYR A 187 4.07 8.85 -6.65
C TYR A 187 3.23 9.80 -5.80
N GLN A 188 2.36 10.59 -6.43
CA GLN A 188 1.46 11.48 -5.68
C GLN A 188 0.58 10.68 -4.73
N SER A 189 -0.01 9.59 -5.19
CA SER A 189 -0.83 8.69 -4.38
C SER A 189 -0.03 8.12 -3.19
N ALA A 190 1.20 7.67 -3.42
CA ALA A 190 2.06 7.13 -2.37
C ALA A 190 2.43 8.19 -1.31
N PHE A 191 2.73 9.43 -1.70
CA PHE A 191 2.99 10.53 -0.76
C PHE A 191 1.74 10.95 0.02
N GLU A 192 0.58 11.01 -0.64
CA GLU A 192 -0.70 11.29 0.03
C GLU A 192 -1.01 10.22 1.09
N LEU A 193 -0.77 8.96 0.77
CA LEU A 193 -0.94 7.87 1.73
C LEU A 193 0.10 7.93 2.85
N LEU A 194 1.37 8.19 2.54
CA LEU A 194 2.42 8.36 3.54
C LEU A 194 2.07 9.48 4.53
N ALA A 195 1.53 10.61 4.03
CA ALA A 195 1.08 11.70 4.88
C ALA A 195 -0.07 11.28 5.82
N ARG A 196 -0.94 10.33 5.41
CA ARG A 196 -2.03 9.79 6.24
C ARG A 196 -1.55 8.76 7.26
N LEU A 197 -0.53 7.97 6.91
CA LEU A 197 0.09 7.00 7.82
C LEU A 197 1.02 7.68 8.85
N SER A 198 1.43 8.92 8.60
CA SER A 198 2.41 9.64 9.40
C SER A 198 2.04 11.12 9.58
N SER A 199 2.68 11.98 8.80
CA SER A 199 2.36 13.40 8.70
C SER A 199 2.75 13.97 7.33
N LYS A 200 2.18 15.13 7.00
CA LYS A 200 2.53 15.84 5.76
C LYS A 200 4.01 16.22 5.74
N GLU A 201 4.53 16.71 6.85
CA GLU A 201 5.92 17.14 7.00
C GLU A 201 6.88 15.98 6.71
N PHE A 202 6.54 14.78 7.15
CA PHE A 202 7.36 13.60 6.86
C PHE A 202 7.25 13.16 5.39
N ALA A 203 6.07 13.21 4.81
CA ALA A 203 5.91 12.94 3.39
C ALA A 203 6.71 13.93 2.54
N ASP A 204 6.73 15.23 2.91
CA ASP A 204 7.56 16.27 2.29
C ASP A 204 9.06 15.94 2.45
N GLU A 205 9.52 15.52 3.65
CA GLU A 205 10.91 15.09 3.89
C GLU A 205 11.32 13.93 2.99
N ILE A 206 10.45 12.94 2.81
CA ILE A 206 10.73 11.81 1.92
C ILE A 206 10.73 12.26 0.44
N SER A 207 9.81 13.15 0.05
CA SER A 207 9.78 13.74 -1.29
C SER A 207 11.10 14.47 -1.62
N GLU A 208 11.63 15.24 -0.68
CA GLU A 208 12.94 15.88 -0.81
C GLU A 208 14.09 14.85 -0.88
N ALA A 209 14.04 13.80 -0.05
CA ALA A 209 15.08 12.79 0.02
C ALA A 209 15.23 12.01 -1.29
N ILE A 210 14.13 11.71 -1.99
CA ILE A 210 14.15 11.07 -3.32
C ILE A 210 14.11 12.08 -4.47
N GLN A 211 14.19 13.39 -4.18
CA GLN A 211 14.22 14.51 -5.13
C GLN A 211 12.95 14.69 -5.96
N PHE A 212 11.84 14.11 -5.55
CA PHE A 212 10.56 14.23 -6.24
C PHE A 212 10.02 15.68 -6.20
N ASP A 213 10.30 16.42 -5.13
CA ASP A 213 9.99 17.84 -4.98
C ASP A 213 10.55 18.72 -6.10
N ARG A 214 11.71 18.34 -6.67
CA ARG A 214 12.31 19.03 -7.82
C ARG A 214 11.48 18.85 -9.08
N LEU A 215 10.93 17.66 -9.28
CA LEU A 215 10.06 17.38 -10.41
C LEU A 215 8.78 18.23 -10.32
N GLU A 216 8.13 18.27 -9.16
CA GLU A 216 6.96 19.10 -8.94
C GLU A 216 7.21 20.58 -9.23
N ARG A 217 8.35 21.11 -8.79
CA ARG A 217 8.73 22.52 -9.05
C ARG A 217 8.99 22.80 -10.53
N SER A 218 9.47 21.82 -11.27
CA SER A 218 9.80 21.97 -12.70
C SER A 218 8.57 22.06 -13.59
N PHE A 219 7.43 21.53 -13.17
CA PHE A 219 6.16 21.56 -13.90
C PHE A 219 5.21 22.67 -13.46
N ARG A 220 5.55 23.43 -12.44
CA ARG A 220 4.79 24.64 -12.07
C ARG A 220 5.26 25.79 -12.96
N PRO A 221 4.34 26.43 -13.73
CA PRO A 221 4.66 27.59 -14.55
C PRO A 221 5.07 28.80 -13.71
#